data_65eefd5c3854f09d7db113c4650409c4
#
_entry.id   65eefd5c3854f09d7db113c4650409c4
#
_cell.length_a   1.000
_cell.length_b   1.000
_cell.length_c   1.000
_cell.angle_alpha   90.00
_cell.angle_beta   90.00
_cell.angle_gamma   90.00
#
_symmetry.space_group_name_H-M   'P 1'
#
loop_
_entity.id
_entity.type
_entity.pdbx_description
1 polymer ?
#
loop_
_entity_poly.entity_id
_entity_poly.type
_entity_poly.pdbx_seq_one_letter_code
_entity_poly.pdbx_strand_id
1 'polypeptide(L)'
;MRSRRSVLRLIGLGGVGSLGLMVACRTSHPAVPSGGPPATTAPIVPGQATAPPGVAAPTTAPAPATNAAIKRGGQATILQTNDFVSMDPVFASGPTASACYDYLLAWRPNPDGTYGVQPLLARAWETSADKIVFHLRDGIKFHDGSDLTADVVVWNINRMVQNPKSFARNYLSAVDASNPATATDPLTVQLNLTRPSAAVLSSLSDATSNGGGTTAIVSKKAAEDHGEEWLALNPVGTGPFRFVSFTSGDKLQVQRNENYWRTGADGKPLPYLDGITYRVIIEATTQFNELRAGTSDFAQNIRGRDVPAARQIAHAHYLESPFSGNKRQYFFNSLKPPFQDNLNLRQAIHHAVDREAIARAVGGGFGFPLPYEFVPGSIGYDPAVPYYEFNPDKARAQLQASGVTMPLEVRMTVHSREQDVQQAQLIQQMVDKIGIKLNLEVVERVAWGEKVRIQNDFQMASRQSGVQVDPTDDLLVTWAEGGNSAYHRAHVPGLIDTLHQADAEYDAAKRQALFVEAQKLMYESAWFGYIWFEPGNFLVHNRIQGFPAAWGSLREAEWWIDPSV
;
A
#
# COMPACT_ATOMS: atom_id res chain seq x y z
N MET A 1 -52.48 0.49 3.77
CA MET A 1 -53.48 1.44 4.34
C MET A 1 -52.75 2.50 5.15
N ARG A 2 -52.99 3.78 4.80
CA ARG A 2 -52.68 5.06 5.49
C ARG A 2 -51.20 5.36 5.79
N SER A 3 -50.46 6.23 5.08
CA SER A 3 -50.70 7.64 4.66
C SER A 3 -50.62 8.66 5.82
N ARG A 4 -49.63 9.57 5.74
CA ARG A 4 -49.74 11.06 5.77
C ARG A 4 -48.38 11.67 6.18
N ARG A 5 -47.70 12.44 5.32
CA ARG A 5 -47.84 13.86 4.90
C ARG A 5 -47.28 14.84 5.95
N SER A 6 -46.13 15.40 5.60
CA SER A 6 -45.78 16.81 5.29
C SER A 6 -46.19 17.88 6.31
N VAL A 7 -45.19 18.76 6.70
CA VAL A 7 -45.42 20.21 6.80
C VAL A 7 -44.10 20.95 6.48
N LEU A 8 -44.17 21.77 5.42
CA LEU A 8 -43.32 22.94 5.15
C LEU A 8 -43.78 24.12 5.99
N ARG A 9 -42.87 25.03 6.38
CA ARG A 9 -43.02 26.49 6.42
C ARG A 9 -41.65 27.17 6.56
N LEU A 10 -41.37 27.86 5.62
CA LEU A 10 -40.91 29.20 5.24
C LEU A 10 -41.23 30.30 6.26
N ILE A 11 -40.30 31.26 6.32
CA ILE A 11 -40.37 32.73 6.57
C ILE A 11 -38.93 33.12 6.93
N GLY A 12 -38.18 34.08 6.36
CA GLY A 12 -38.49 35.22 5.53
C GLY A 12 -37.59 36.39 5.91
N LEU A 13 -36.83 36.91 4.95
CA LEU A 13 -36.41 38.30 4.70
C LEU A 13 -35.96 39.26 5.83
N GLY A 14 -34.84 39.90 5.57
CA GLY A 14 -34.36 41.21 6.03
C GLY A 14 -32.84 41.28 5.99
N GLY A 15 -32.15 41.99 5.23
CA GLY A 15 -32.23 43.21 4.45
C GLY A 15 -31.37 44.31 5.07
N VAL A 16 -30.58 45.03 4.24
CA VAL A 16 -29.80 46.27 4.47
C VAL A 16 -28.41 46.05 5.08
N GLY A 17 -27.25 46.36 4.49
CA GLY A 17 -26.87 47.41 3.57
C GLY A 17 -25.71 48.21 4.15
N SER A 18 -24.75 48.45 3.31
CA SER A 18 -23.92 49.65 3.20
C SER A 18 -22.42 49.59 3.47
N LEU A 19 -21.83 50.13 2.48
CA LEU A 19 -20.70 51.06 2.33
C LEU A 19 -19.27 50.53 2.44
N GLY A 20 -18.65 50.74 1.33
CA GLY A 20 -17.27 50.58 0.99
C GLY A 20 -16.34 51.59 1.63
N LEU A 21 -15.10 51.21 1.61
CA LEU A 21 -13.97 52.12 1.58
C LEU A 21 -12.87 51.57 0.66
N MET A 22 -12.70 52.29 -0.45
CA MET A 22 -11.52 52.12 -1.29
C MET A 22 -10.34 52.81 -0.63
N VAL A 23 -9.25 52.10 -0.45
CA VAL A 23 -7.94 52.69 -0.21
C VAL A 23 -7.02 52.24 -1.34
N ALA A 24 -6.67 53.18 -2.18
CA ALA A 24 -5.66 53.05 -3.22
C ALA A 24 -4.27 53.16 -2.58
N CYS A 25 -3.44 52.14 -2.75
CA CYS A 25 -2.00 52.27 -2.53
C CYS A 25 -1.25 52.13 -3.84
N ARG A 26 -0.48 53.19 -4.12
CA ARG A 26 0.37 53.37 -5.28
C ARG A 26 1.51 52.34 -5.33
N THR A 27 1.72 51.79 -6.50
CA THR A 27 2.89 51.00 -6.89
C THR A 27 4.09 51.91 -7.08
N SER A 28 5.22 51.58 -6.49
CA SER A 28 6.56 52.08 -6.84
C SER A 28 7.38 50.89 -7.36
N HIS A 29 7.77 50.98 -8.65
CA HIS A 29 8.72 50.06 -9.26
C HIS A 29 10.15 50.55 -9.00
N PRO A 30 11.10 49.67 -8.74
CA PRO A 30 12.51 49.98 -8.93
C PRO A 30 13.00 49.45 -10.28
N ALA A 31 13.90 50.24 -10.87
CA ALA A 31 14.47 50.13 -12.22
C ALA A 31 15.37 48.90 -12.39
N VAL A 32 15.38 48.38 -13.62
CA VAL A 32 16.30 47.38 -14.17
C VAL A 32 17.61 48.03 -14.60
N PRO A 33 18.79 47.50 -14.27
CA PRO A 33 20.06 47.91 -14.91
C PRO A 33 20.29 47.05 -16.16
N SER A 34 20.66 47.73 -17.22
CA SER A 34 21.02 47.18 -18.53
C SER A 34 22.50 46.79 -18.61
N GLY A 35 22.76 45.67 -19.34
CA GLY A 35 23.96 45.52 -20.13
C GLY A 35 25.10 44.68 -19.56
N GLY A 36 25.25 43.44 -20.08
CA GLY A 36 26.48 42.67 -20.13
C GLY A 36 26.60 41.97 -21.50
N PRO A 37 27.81 41.73 -22.00
CA PRO A 37 28.04 41.30 -23.39
C PRO A 37 27.71 39.83 -23.65
N PRO A 38 27.53 39.38 -24.92
CA PRO A 38 27.04 38.04 -25.25
C PRO A 38 28.10 36.96 -25.02
N ALA A 39 27.66 35.88 -24.35
CA ALA A 39 28.46 34.69 -24.17
C ALA A 39 28.48 33.83 -25.45
N THR A 40 29.64 33.40 -25.82
CA THR A 40 29.98 32.54 -26.96
C THR A 40 29.34 31.16 -26.78
N THR A 41 28.63 30.71 -27.81
CA THR A 41 28.03 29.35 -27.86
C THR A 41 29.13 28.30 -28.10
N ALA A 42 29.22 27.35 -27.14
CA ALA A 42 29.94 26.09 -27.34
C ALA A 42 29.04 25.03 -28.01
N PRO A 43 29.57 24.08 -28.78
CA PRO A 43 28.78 23.13 -29.54
C PRO A 43 28.07 22.11 -28.64
N ILE A 44 26.80 21.84 -28.96
CA ILE A 44 25.94 20.85 -28.29
C ILE A 44 26.41 19.45 -28.69
N VAL A 45 26.89 18.69 -27.73
CA VAL A 45 27.10 17.24 -27.84
C VAL A 45 25.75 16.54 -27.58
N PRO A 46 25.32 15.55 -28.40
CA PRO A 46 24.04 14.88 -28.21
C PRO A 46 24.04 14.04 -26.93
N GLY A 47 23.08 14.30 -26.07
CA GLY A 47 22.36 13.52 -25.12
C GLY A 47 23.03 12.36 -24.38
N GLN A 48 23.65 12.65 -23.25
CA GLN A 48 23.55 11.72 -22.12
C GLN A 48 22.24 12.02 -21.39
N ALA A 49 21.37 11.01 -21.27
CA ALA A 49 20.20 11.05 -20.42
C ALA A 49 20.68 11.33 -18.98
N THR A 50 20.33 12.52 -18.47
CA THR A 50 20.52 12.81 -17.04
C THR A 50 19.58 11.90 -16.27
N ALA A 51 20.16 11.05 -15.41
CA ALA A 51 19.39 10.34 -14.40
C ALA A 51 18.50 11.36 -13.66
N PRO A 52 17.26 10.97 -13.26
CA PRO A 52 16.41 11.83 -12.44
C PRO A 52 17.19 12.33 -11.23
N PRO A 53 16.94 13.58 -10.76
CA PRO A 53 17.65 14.12 -9.59
C PRO A 53 17.55 13.08 -8.48
N GLY A 54 18.71 12.65 -8.00
CA GLY A 54 18.84 11.50 -7.12
C GLY A 54 17.79 11.57 -6.04
N VAL A 55 16.89 10.59 -6.00
CA VAL A 55 16.10 10.29 -4.82
C VAL A 55 17.15 10.16 -3.72
N ALA A 56 17.17 11.12 -2.79
CA ALA A 56 18.03 11.01 -1.61
C ALA A 56 17.79 9.62 -1.07
N ALA A 57 18.84 8.83 -0.94
CA ALA A 57 18.73 7.50 -0.36
C ALA A 57 17.84 7.63 0.87
N PRO A 58 16.81 6.78 1.05
CA PRO A 58 15.91 6.90 2.18
C PRO A 58 16.78 7.09 3.40
N THR A 59 16.46 8.10 4.19
CA THR A 59 17.21 8.38 5.43
C THR A 59 17.17 7.07 6.19
N THR A 60 18.30 6.37 6.21
CA THR A 60 18.42 5.09 6.91
C THR A 60 17.95 5.38 8.31
N ALA A 61 16.89 4.71 8.74
CA ALA A 61 16.48 4.76 10.12
C ALA A 61 17.73 4.59 10.97
N PRO A 62 17.88 5.33 12.06
CA PRO A 62 18.98 5.13 12.97
C PRO A 62 19.00 3.64 13.29
N ALA A 63 20.16 3.00 13.06
CA ALA A 63 20.36 1.62 13.48
C ALA A 63 19.86 1.51 14.91
N PRO A 64 19.12 0.47 15.29
CA PRO A 64 18.62 0.34 16.65
C PRO A 64 19.79 0.60 17.59
N ALA A 65 19.58 1.51 18.54
CA ALA A 65 20.62 1.92 19.49
C ALA A 65 21.16 0.66 20.19
N THR A 66 22.32 0.21 19.77
CA THR A 66 22.90 -1.11 20.08
C THR A 66 23.37 -1.27 21.52
N ASN A 67 23.07 -0.30 22.42
CA ASN A 67 23.53 -0.34 23.82
C ASN A 67 22.54 0.15 24.88
N ALA A 68 21.30 0.49 24.56
CA ALA A 68 20.31 0.71 25.59
C ALA A 68 19.83 -0.64 26.14
N ALA A 69 19.97 -0.89 27.42
CA ALA A 69 19.45 -2.11 28.03
C ALA A 69 17.94 -2.19 27.83
N ILE A 70 17.50 -3.22 27.10
CA ILE A 70 16.07 -3.48 26.84
C ILE A 70 15.31 -3.46 28.17
N LYS A 71 14.26 -2.67 28.25
CA LYS A 71 13.37 -2.58 29.40
C LYS A 71 12.12 -3.38 29.14
N ARG A 72 11.66 -4.10 30.16
CA ARG A 72 10.41 -4.90 30.10
C ARG A 72 9.33 -4.22 30.89
N GLY A 73 8.10 -4.36 30.41
CA GLY A 73 6.91 -3.80 31.03
C GLY A 73 6.36 -2.59 30.29
N GLY A 74 5.26 -2.10 30.80
CA GLY A 74 4.55 -0.94 30.27
C GLY A 74 3.53 -1.27 29.19
N GLN A 75 2.66 -0.28 28.93
CA GLN A 75 1.57 -0.36 27.95
C GLN A 75 1.82 0.63 26.82
N ALA A 76 1.72 0.17 25.57
CA ALA A 76 1.74 1.06 24.41
C ALA A 76 0.31 1.38 23.94
N THR A 77 0.12 2.61 23.42
CA THR A 77 -1.14 3.06 22.81
C THR A 77 -0.94 3.32 21.33
N ILE A 78 -1.62 2.52 20.50
CA ILE A 78 -1.59 2.61 19.03
C ILE A 78 -2.91 3.20 18.54
N LEU A 79 -2.85 4.23 17.68
CA LEU A 79 -4.04 4.82 17.07
C LEU A 79 -4.38 4.10 15.76
N GLN A 80 -5.67 3.78 15.58
CA GLN A 80 -6.22 3.14 14.39
C GLN A 80 -7.21 4.06 13.67
N THR A 81 -7.11 4.12 12.34
CA THR A 81 -8.00 4.95 11.49
C THR A 81 -9.34 4.28 11.18
N ASN A 82 -9.44 2.97 11.41
CA ASN A 82 -10.65 2.19 11.15
C ASN A 82 -10.97 1.30 12.35
N ASP A 83 -12.25 1.00 12.53
CA ASP A 83 -12.70 0.03 13.52
C ASP A 83 -12.37 -1.41 13.08
N PHE A 84 -12.34 -2.32 14.05
CA PHE A 84 -12.12 -3.75 13.83
C PHE A 84 -13.46 -4.39 13.44
N VAL A 85 -13.66 -4.61 12.13
CA VAL A 85 -14.87 -5.28 11.61
C VAL A 85 -14.82 -6.79 11.86
N SER A 86 -13.64 -7.36 11.67
CA SER A 86 -13.33 -8.75 12.00
C SER A 86 -11.86 -8.84 12.43
N MET A 87 -11.61 -9.60 13.48
CA MET A 87 -10.26 -9.94 13.93
C MET A 87 -9.83 -11.34 13.44
N ASP A 88 -10.72 -12.09 12.76
CA ASP A 88 -10.35 -13.29 12.01
C ASP A 88 -9.62 -12.89 10.72
N PRO A 89 -8.34 -13.26 10.55
CA PRO A 89 -7.52 -12.82 9.42
C PRO A 89 -8.12 -13.17 8.06
N VAL A 90 -8.75 -14.33 7.94
CA VAL A 90 -9.30 -14.84 6.67
C VAL A 90 -10.39 -13.91 6.10
N PHE A 91 -11.17 -13.25 6.97
CA PHE A 91 -12.29 -12.39 6.59
C PHE A 91 -12.00 -10.89 6.73
N ALA A 92 -10.80 -10.51 7.13
CA ALA A 92 -10.48 -9.11 7.38
C ALA A 92 -10.03 -8.40 6.11
N SER A 93 -10.62 -7.22 5.87
CA SER A 93 -10.16 -6.26 4.85
C SER A 93 -9.65 -4.95 5.46
N GLY A 94 -9.43 -4.93 6.76
CA GLY A 94 -9.02 -3.78 7.57
C GLY A 94 -8.13 -4.21 8.74
N PRO A 95 -7.99 -3.39 9.79
CA PRO A 95 -7.19 -3.73 10.95
C PRO A 95 -7.65 -5.05 11.57
N THR A 96 -6.69 -5.88 11.94
CA THR A 96 -6.90 -7.13 12.67
C THR A 96 -6.09 -7.09 13.96
N ALA A 97 -6.39 -7.97 14.88
CA ALA A 97 -5.56 -8.15 16.07
C ALA A 97 -4.27 -8.91 15.74
N SER A 98 -3.47 -8.41 14.78
CA SER A 98 -2.26 -9.06 14.24
C SER A 98 -1.25 -9.43 15.33
N ALA A 99 -1.19 -8.65 16.42
CA ALA A 99 -0.38 -8.97 17.58
C ALA A 99 -0.77 -10.29 18.29
N CYS A 100 -1.97 -10.82 18.04
CA CYS A 100 -2.43 -12.10 18.58
C CYS A 100 -2.01 -13.32 17.76
N TYR A 101 -1.43 -13.13 16.57
CA TYR A 101 -1.17 -14.19 15.61
C TYR A 101 0.30 -14.30 15.20
N ASP A 102 0.68 -15.49 14.73
CA ASP A 102 1.88 -15.70 13.94
C ASP A 102 1.51 -16.26 12.56
N TYR A 103 2.50 -16.28 11.66
CA TYR A 103 2.41 -16.74 10.28
C TYR A 103 3.34 -17.93 10.05
N LEU A 104 3.18 -18.64 8.96
CA LEU A 104 4.14 -19.72 8.62
C LEU A 104 5.55 -19.16 8.42
N LEU A 105 5.66 -17.99 7.78
CA LEU A 105 6.91 -17.35 7.42
C LEU A 105 6.94 -15.89 7.91
N ALA A 106 8.11 -15.29 7.89
CA ALA A 106 8.33 -13.89 8.22
C ALA A 106 9.01 -13.17 7.07
N TRP A 107 8.72 -11.89 6.91
CA TRP A 107 9.43 -11.02 5.96
C TRP A 107 10.45 -10.17 6.72
N ARG A 108 11.74 -10.40 6.46
CA ARG A 108 12.83 -9.81 7.25
C ARG A 108 13.97 -9.34 6.37
N PRO A 109 14.82 -8.40 6.86
CA PRO A 109 16.03 -8.03 6.17
C PRO A 109 17.01 -9.23 6.14
N ASN A 110 17.64 -9.40 4.97
CA ASN A 110 18.78 -10.29 4.77
C ASN A 110 20.08 -9.60 5.24
N PRO A 111 21.18 -10.35 5.43
CA PRO A 111 22.48 -9.77 5.79
C PRO A 111 23.02 -8.74 4.79
N ASP A 112 22.63 -8.82 3.53
CA ASP A 112 23.03 -7.89 2.47
C ASP A 112 22.15 -6.62 2.41
N GLY A 113 21.17 -6.48 3.31
CA GLY A 113 20.24 -5.35 3.38
C GLY A 113 19.02 -5.48 2.46
N THR A 114 18.94 -6.49 1.63
CA THR A 114 17.69 -6.85 0.92
C THR A 114 16.69 -7.45 1.89
N TYR A 115 15.44 -7.61 1.46
CA TYR A 115 14.40 -8.25 2.25
C TYR A 115 13.97 -9.57 1.62
N GLY A 116 13.61 -10.53 2.44
CA GLY A 116 13.17 -11.83 1.97
C GLY A 116 12.38 -12.61 3.01
N VAL A 117 11.88 -13.74 2.56
CA VAL A 117 11.13 -14.69 3.39
C VAL A 117 12.07 -15.43 4.32
N GLN A 118 11.74 -15.48 5.61
CA GLN A 118 12.51 -16.11 6.68
C GLN A 118 11.63 -17.09 7.46
N PRO A 119 12.19 -18.10 8.14
CA PRO A 119 11.43 -19.02 8.99
C PRO A 119 10.68 -18.31 10.14
N LEU A 120 9.40 -18.71 10.38
CA LEU A 120 8.64 -18.29 11.57
C LEU A 120 7.99 -19.54 12.22
N LEU A 121 6.68 -19.81 12.05
CA LEU A 121 6.09 -21.07 12.53
C LEU A 121 6.62 -22.29 11.78
N ALA A 122 6.88 -22.15 10.47
CA ALA A 122 7.71 -23.09 9.72
C ALA A 122 9.18 -22.80 9.98
N ARG A 123 9.96 -23.80 10.42
CA ARG A 123 11.41 -23.70 10.61
C ARG A 123 12.22 -23.84 9.33
N ALA A 124 11.63 -24.48 8.31
CA ALA A 124 12.20 -24.72 6.98
C ALA A 124 11.10 -25.05 5.98
N TRP A 125 11.40 -24.93 4.70
CA TRP A 125 10.54 -25.37 3.61
C TRP A 125 11.33 -25.83 2.39
N GLU A 126 10.68 -26.62 1.54
CA GLU A 126 11.21 -27.10 0.27
C GLU A 126 10.20 -26.76 -0.84
N THR A 127 10.69 -26.34 -2.00
CA THR A 127 9.86 -25.93 -3.15
C THR A 127 10.05 -26.89 -4.32
N SER A 128 8.95 -27.18 -5.02
CA SER A 128 8.94 -27.89 -6.30
C SER A 128 7.90 -27.26 -7.23
N ALA A 129 7.77 -27.79 -8.44
CA ALA A 129 6.86 -27.21 -9.43
C ALA A 129 5.37 -27.30 -9.03
N ASP A 130 5.01 -28.32 -8.25
CA ASP A 130 3.63 -28.69 -7.92
C ASP A 130 3.32 -28.61 -6.42
N LYS A 131 4.30 -28.30 -5.58
CA LYS A 131 4.12 -28.24 -4.12
C LYS A 131 5.19 -27.46 -3.39
N ILE A 132 4.82 -27.01 -2.17
CA ILE A 132 5.75 -26.51 -1.14
C ILE A 132 5.57 -27.38 0.11
N VAL A 133 6.66 -27.86 0.68
CA VAL A 133 6.62 -28.66 1.93
C VAL A 133 7.16 -27.81 3.07
N PHE A 134 6.36 -27.57 4.09
CA PHE A 134 6.73 -26.81 5.29
C PHE A 134 7.00 -27.76 6.46
N HIS A 135 8.13 -27.54 7.14
CA HIS A 135 8.47 -28.22 8.38
C HIS A 135 8.20 -27.28 9.56
N LEU A 136 7.20 -27.60 10.35
CA LEU A 136 6.78 -26.78 11.49
C LEU A 136 7.78 -26.88 12.66
N ARG A 137 7.75 -25.87 13.53
CA ARG A 137 8.42 -25.94 14.84
C ARG A 137 7.58 -26.78 15.78
N ASP A 138 8.24 -27.53 16.64
CA ASP A 138 7.60 -28.31 17.70
C ASP A 138 7.36 -27.48 18.96
N GLY A 139 6.38 -27.88 19.77
CA GLY A 139 6.08 -27.32 21.09
C GLY A 139 5.42 -25.95 21.12
N ILE A 140 4.98 -25.42 19.97
CA ILE A 140 4.24 -24.15 19.92
C ILE A 140 2.78 -24.38 20.32
N LYS A 141 2.27 -23.50 21.21
CA LYS A 141 0.89 -23.52 21.68
C LYS A 141 0.12 -22.27 21.31
N PHE A 142 -1.15 -22.47 21.01
CA PHE A 142 -2.13 -21.39 20.89
C PHE A 142 -2.47 -20.78 22.25
N HIS A 143 -3.10 -19.61 22.25
CA HIS A 143 -3.55 -18.93 23.48
C HIS A 143 -4.54 -19.75 24.32
N ASP A 144 -5.28 -20.66 23.69
CA ASP A 144 -6.21 -21.60 24.37
C ASP A 144 -5.52 -22.86 24.89
N GLY A 145 -4.20 -22.98 24.75
CA GLY A 145 -3.37 -24.07 25.20
C GLY A 145 -3.29 -25.27 24.26
N SER A 146 -4.02 -25.26 23.12
CA SER A 146 -3.92 -26.30 22.10
C SER A 146 -2.56 -26.23 21.36
N ASP A 147 -2.14 -27.35 20.79
CA ASP A 147 -0.87 -27.46 20.08
C ASP A 147 -0.97 -27.00 18.63
N LEU A 148 0.08 -26.36 18.12
CA LEU A 148 0.26 -26.13 16.70
C LEU A 148 0.71 -27.43 16.03
N THR A 149 -0.15 -27.99 15.17
CA THR A 149 0.13 -29.21 14.42
C THR A 149 -0.09 -28.99 12.94
N ALA A 150 0.39 -29.93 12.11
CA ALA A 150 0.16 -29.91 10.66
C ALA A 150 -1.32 -29.89 10.31
N ASP A 151 -2.17 -30.64 11.03
CA ASP A 151 -3.62 -30.65 10.82
C ASP A 151 -4.27 -29.29 11.05
N VAL A 152 -3.80 -28.53 12.06
CA VAL A 152 -4.28 -27.16 12.31
C VAL A 152 -3.89 -26.22 11.18
N VAL A 153 -2.67 -26.33 10.68
CA VAL A 153 -2.19 -25.51 9.54
C VAL A 153 -2.96 -25.87 8.27
N VAL A 154 -3.16 -27.17 7.98
CA VAL A 154 -3.98 -27.63 6.84
C VAL A 154 -5.40 -27.07 6.92
N TRP A 155 -6.03 -27.11 8.07
CA TRP A 155 -7.36 -26.53 8.29
C TRP A 155 -7.36 -25.00 8.00
N ASN A 156 -6.35 -24.27 8.46
CA ASN A 156 -6.22 -22.83 8.17
C ASN A 156 -6.07 -22.56 6.67
N ILE A 157 -5.18 -23.29 5.97
CA ILE A 157 -4.97 -23.14 4.54
C ILE A 157 -6.25 -23.45 3.75
N ASN A 158 -6.98 -24.50 4.12
CA ASN A 158 -8.26 -24.83 3.50
C ASN A 158 -9.27 -23.70 3.66
N ARG A 159 -9.39 -23.08 4.85
CA ARG A 159 -10.23 -21.89 5.05
C ARG A 159 -9.81 -20.72 4.17
N MET A 160 -8.50 -20.48 4.06
CA MET A 160 -7.95 -19.38 3.25
C MET A 160 -8.30 -19.54 1.76
N VAL A 161 -8.21 -20.75 1.23
CA VAL A 161 -8.32 -21.02 -0.21
C VAL A 161 -9.74 -21.36 -0.64
N GLN A 162 -10.46 -22.19 0.13
CA GLN A 162 -11.76 -22.73 -0.27
C GLN A 162 -12.95 -21.83 0.11
N ASN A 163 -12.81 -20.96 1.13
CA ASN A 163 -13.90 -20.09 1.52
C ASN A 163 -14.09 -18.95 0.50
N PRO A 164 -15.27 -18.83 -0.16
CA PRO A 164 -15.49 -17.79 -1.17
C PRO A 164 -15.45 -16.36 -0.63
N LYS A 165 -15.59 -16.16 0.69
CA LYS A 165 -15.51 -14.85 1.35
C LYS A 165 -14.09 -14.52 1.83
N SER A 166 -13.14 -15.42 1.67
CA SER A 166 -11.75 -15.23 2.11
C SER A 166 -11.03 -14.19 1.27
N PHE A 167 -10.42 -13.22 1.93
CA PHE A 167 -9.50 -12.29 1.27
C PHE A 167 -8.16 -12.95 0.94
N ALA A 168 -7.70 -13.91 1.75
CA ALA A 168 -6.45 -14.63 1.56
C ALA A 168 -6.37 -15.36 0.22
N ARG A 169 -7.49 -15.86 -0.31
CA ARG A 169 -7.52 -16.58 -1.58
C ARG A 169 -7.00 -15.77 -2.78
N ASN A 170 -7.09 -14.45 -2.71
CA ASN A 170 -6.58 -13.57 -3.78
C ASN A 170 -5.05 -13.59 -3.87
N TYR A 171 -4.37 -13.94 -2.78
CA TYR A 171 -2.92 -14.00 -2.65
C TYR A 171 -2.38 -15.44 -2.70
N LEU A 172 -3.26 -16.43 -2.79
CA LEU A 172 -2.94 -17.86 -2.85
C LEU A 172 -3.47 -18.48 -4.15
N SER A 173 -3.47 -17.70 -5.23
CA SER A 173 -4.07 -18.08 -6.52
C SER A 173 -3.41 -19.30 -7.19
N ALA A 174 -2.15 -19.58 -6.85
CA ALA A 174 -1.44 -20.76 -7.32
C ALA A 174 -1.71 -22.03 -6.50
N VAL A 175 -2.37 -21.92 -5.34
CA VAL A 175 -2.69 -23.08 -4.50
C VAL A 175 -3.88 -23.84 -5.11
N ASP A 176 -3.80 -25.16 -5.14
CA ASP A 176 -4.87 -26.02 -5.65
C ASP A 176 -6.10 -25.95 -4.75
N ALA A 177 -7.15 -25.27 -5.19
CA ALA A 177 -8.38 -25.09 -4.41
C ALA A 177 -9.15 -26.41 -4.17
N SER A 178 -8.91 -27.46 -4.96
CA SER A 178 -9.56 -28.77 -4.80
C SER A 178 -8.91 -29.60 -3.68
N ASN A 179 -7.61 -29.41 -3.45
CA ASN A 179 -6.81 -30.06 -2.42
C ASN A 179 -5.68 -29.14 -1.96
N PRO A 180 -5.97 -28.07 -1.17
CA PRO A 180 -4.99 -27.03 -0.90
C PRO A 180 -3.77 -27.50 -0.13
N ALA A 181 -3.97 -28.32 0.91
CA ALA A 181 -2.87 -28.80 1.75
C ALA A 181 -3.16 -30.17 2.37
N THR A 182 -2.08 -30.88 2.72
CA THR A 182 -2.12 -32.20 3.39
C THR A 182 -1.09 -32.24 4.53
N ALA A 183 -1.46 -32.83 5.67
CA ALA A 183 -0.52 -33.20 6.72
C ALA A 183 0.12 -34.57 6.37
N THR A 184 1.43 -34.60 6.22
CA THR A 184 2.17 -35.84 5.92
C THR A 184 2.70 -36.50 7.20
N ASP A 185 2.88 -35.72 8.25
CA ASP A 185 3.15 -36.13 9.62
C ASP A 185 2.73 -34.98 10.58
N PRO A 186 2.80 -35.15 11.93
CA PRO A 186 2.32 -34.14 12.86
C PRO A 186 2.92 -32.73 12.72
N LEU A 187 4.10 -32.59 12.09
CA LEU A 187 4.82 -31.32 11.94
C LEU A 187 5.20 -30.99 10.48
N THR A 188 4.70 -31.75 9.52
CA THR A 188 4.99 -31.51 8.08
C THR A 188 3.72 -31.28 7.30
N VAL A 189 3.64 -30.13 6.62
CA VAL A 189 2.53 -29.71 5.78
C VAL A 189 2.98 -29.63 4.33
N GLN A 190 2.32 -30.37 3.46
CA GLN A 190 2.45 -30.22 2.01
C GLN A 190 1.35 -29.28 1.50
N LEU A 191 1.74 -28.17 0.91
CA LEU A 191 0.88 -27.25 0.18
C LEU A 191 0.91 -27.64 -1.30
N ASN A 192 -0.24 -27.89 -1.92
CA ASN A 192 -0.35 -28.30 -3.30
C ASN A 192 -0.56 -27.09 -4.22
N LEU A 193 0.17 -27.06 -5.33
CA LEU A 193 0.15 -25.96 -6.28
C LEU A 193 -0.40 -26.42 -7.64
N THR A 194 -1.14 -25.57 -8.32
CA THR A 194 -1.55 -25.74 -9.72
C THR A 194 -0.46 -25.28 -10.70
N ARG A 195 0.47 -24.47 -10.22
CA ARG A 195 1.64 -23.94 -10.93
C ARG A 195 2.72 -23.53 -9.94
N PRO A 196 4.01 -23.50 -10.32
CA PRO A 196 5.06 -22.96 -9.46
C PRO A 196 4.74 -21.49 -9.09
N SER A 197 4.97 -21.12 -7.82
CA SER A 197 4.74 -19.74 -7.37
C SER A 197 5.62 -19.37 -6.18
N ALA A 198 6.55 -18.44 -6.42
CA ALA A 198 7.35 -17.84 -5.38
C ALA A 198 6.53 -16.81 -4.56
N ALA A 199 5.50 -16.21 -5.15
CA ALA A 199 4.60 -15.27 -4.48
C ALA A 199 3.86 -15.89 -3.30
N VAL A 200 3.55 -17.19 -3.35
CA VAL A 200 2.90 -17.91 -2.24
C VAL A 200 3.73 -17.86 -0.95
N LEU A 201 5.07 -17.91 -1.04
CA LEU A 201 5.92 -17.81 0.16
C LEU A 201 5.80 -16.43 0.81
N SER A 202 5.83 -15.37 0.01
CA SER A 202 5.62 -13.99 0.50
C SER A 202 4.23 -13.82 1.10
N SER A 203 3.21 -14.41 0.49
CA SER A 203 1.82 -14.33 0.92
C SER A 203 1.54 -15.08 2.23
N LEU A 204 2.32 -16.12 2.54
CA LEU A 204 2.25 -16.86 3.82
C LEU A 204 3.16 -16.27 4.90
N SER A 205 3.72 -15.07 4.67
CA SER A 205 4.55 -14.35 5.65
C SER A 205 3.77 -13.24 6.36
N ASP A 206 4.38 -12.69 7.41
CA ASP A 206 3.87 -11.51 8.12
C ASP A 206 4.12 -10.19 7.36
N ALA A 207 4.48 -10.26 6.08
CA ALA A 207 4.60 -9.11 5.22
C ALA A 207 3.22 -8.51 4.95
N THR A 208 2.90 -7.48 5.68
CA THR A 208 1.60 -6.82 5.57
C THR A 208 1.64 -5.72 4.52
N SER A 209 1.45 -6.08 3.28
CA SER A 209 1.07 -5.11 2.26
C SER A 209 -0.44 -5.21 2.00
N ASN A 210 -1.12 -4.08 1.93
CA ASN A 210 -2.50 -3.90 1.46
C ASN A 210 -3.61 -4.86 1.96
N GLY A 211 -3.64 -5.19 3.18
CA GLY A 211 -4.62 -6.09 3.78
C GLY A 211 -3.95 -7.12 4.65
N GLY A 212 -2.75 -6.78 5.04
CA GLY A 212 -1.88 -7.60 5.84
C GLY A 212 -2.56 -8.41 6.89
N GLY A 213 -2.06 -9.60 7.06
CA GLY A 213 -2.53 -10.47 8.08
C GLY A 213 -3.55 -11.51 7.64
N THR A 214 -3.96 -11.55 6.38
CA THR A 214 -5.01 -12.47 5.92
C THR A 214 -4.61 -13.96 5.95
N THR A 215 -3.32 -14.26 6.08
CA THR A 215 -2.77 -15.63 6.11
C THR A 215 -2.22 -16.06 7.47
N ALA A 216 -2.56 -15.32 8.53
CA ALA A 216 -2.19 -15.69 9.88
C ALA A 216 -2.88 -16.99 10.33
N ILE A 217 -2.23 -17.72 11.25
CA ILE A 217 -2.71 -19.02 11.74
C ILE A 217 -3.53 -18.82 13.00
N VAL A 218 -4.80 -19.26 12.94
CA VAL A 218 -5.75 -19.19 14.06
C VAL A 218 -5.98 -20.57 14.69
N SER A 219 -6.42 -20.60 15.97
CA SER A 219 -6.75 -21.85 16.65
C SER A 219 -7.94 -22.54 16.02
N LYS A 220 -7.73 -23.77 15.54
CA LYS A 220 -8.80 -24.66 15.07
C LYS A 220 -9.72 -25.05 16.24
N LYS A 221 -9.13 -25.32 17.41
CA LYS A 221 -9.90 -25.67 18.62
C LYS A 221 -10.87 -24.56 19.02
N ALA A 222 -10.42 -23.30 19.04
CA ALA A 222 -11.31 -22.18 19.35
C ALA A 222 -12.47 -22.04 18.34
N ALA A 223 -12.21 -22.31 17.05
CA ALA A 223 -13.26 -22.34 16.03
C ALA A 223 -14.27 -23.48 16.23
N GLU A 224 -13.79 -24.66 16.62
CA GLU A 224 -14.63 -25.84 16.90
C GLU A 224 -15.47 -25.66 18.17
N ASP A 225 -14.89 -25.06 19.22
CA ASP A 225 -15.56 -24.87 20.52
C ASP A 225 -16.61 -23.74 20.47
N HIS A 226 -16.36 -22.67 19.71
CA HIS A 226 -17.15 -21.43 19.78
C HIS A 226 -17.77 -20.98 18.44
N GLY A 227 -17.29 -21.50 17.31
CA GLY A 227 -17.70 -21.09 15.98
C GLY A 227 -16.88 -19.94 15.39
N GLU A 228 -16.93 -19.80 14.04
CA GLU A 228 -16.16 -18.79 13.30
C GLU A 228 -16.61 -17.35 13.57
N GLU A 229 -17.91 -17.13 13.83
CA GLU A 229 -18.43 -15.81 14.18
C GLU A 229 -17.87 -15.30 15.52
N TRP A 230 -17.62 -16.20 16.45
CA TRP A 230 -16.97 -15.86 17.73
C TRP A 230 -15.50 -15.47 17.51
N LEU A 231 -14.75 -16.20 16.66
CA LEU A 231 -13.37 -15.87 16.31
C LEU A 231 -13.24 -14.48 15.68
N ALA A 232 -14.25 -14.02 14.97
CA ALA A 232 -14.25 -12.70 14.35
C ALA A 232 -14.09 -11.55 15.37
N LEU A 233 -14.46 -11.80 16.65
CA LEU A 233 -14.38 -10.82 17.73
C LEU A 233 -13.47 -11.27 18.89
N ASN A 234 -12.95 -12.49 18.86
CA ASN A 234 -12.13 -13.08 19.93
C ASN A 234 -10.90 -13.77 19.31
N PRO A 235 -9.85 -13.03 18.97
CA PRO A 235 -8.68 -13.59 18.30
C PRO A 235 -7.92 -14.58 19.20
N VAL A 236 -7.74 -15.80 18.71
CA VAL A 236 -6.96 -16.86 19.35
C VAL A 236 -5.89 -17.37 18.40
N GLY A 237 -4.65 -16.99 18.63
CA GLY A 237 -3.48 -17.36 17.82
C GLY A 237 -2.34 -17.88 18.67
N THR A 238 -1.15 -17.93 18.07
CA THR A 238 0.11 -18.30 18.75
C THR A 238 0.95 -17.06 19.09
N GLY A 239 0.44 -15.86 18.80
CA GLY A 239 1.17 -14.60 18.82
C GLY A 239 1.63 -14.10 20.19
N PRO A 240 2.41 -13.00 20.19
CA PRO A 240 3.05 -12.47 21.40
C PRO A 240 2.07 -11.83 22.40
N PHE A 241 0.87 -11.46 21.96
CA PHE A 241 -0.15 -10.89 22.84
C PHE A 241 -1.45 -11.69 22.78
N ARG A 242 -2.15 -11.72 23.91
CA ARG A 242 -3.45 -12.38 24.08
C ARG A 242 -4.55 -11.32 24.14
N PHE A 243 -5.68 -11.62 23.54
CA PHE A 243 -6.88 -10.79 23.58
C PHE A 243 -7.38 -10.60 25.02
N VAL A 244 -7.79 -9.38 25.36
CA VAL A 244 -8.39 -9.02 26.64
C VAL A 244 -9.82 -8.55 26.43
N SER A 245 -10.03 -7.51 25.61
CA SER A 245 -11.35 -6.93 25.38
C SER A 245 -11.40 -6.13 24.09
N PHE A 246 -12.60 -6.02 23.53
CA PHE A 246 -12.89 -5.17 22.38
C PHE A 246 -14.19 -4.41 22.62
N THR A 247 -14.17 -3.12 22.31
CA THR A 247 -15.35 -2.24 22.28
C THR A 247 -15.36 -1.54 20.92
N SER A 248 -16.34 -1.87 20.09
CA SER A 248 -16.46 -1.30 18.74
C SER A 248 -16.53 0.23 18.79
N GLY A 249 -15.80 0.89 17.90
CA GLY A 249 -15.69 2.34 17.82
C GLY A 249 -14.84 2.99 18.93
N ASP A 250 -14.31 2.21 19.87
CA ASP A 250 -13.49 2.73 20.99
C ASP A 250 -12.09 2.08 20.99
N LYS A 251 -11.97 0.82 21.40
CA LYS A 251 -10.65 0.21 21.58
C LYS A 251 -10.65 -1.32 21.56
N LEU A 252 -9.46 -1.84 21.21
CA LEU A 252 -9.05 -3.22 21.43
C LEU A 252 -7.89 -3.24 22.42
N GLN A 253 -7.93 -4.15 23.40
CA GLN A 253 -6.87 -4.34 24.39
C GLN A 253 -6.31 -5.75 24.31
N VAL A 254 -4.99 -5.84 24.31
CA VAL A 254 -4.25 -7.09 24.36
C VAL A 254 -3.19 -7.03 25.47
N GLN A 255 -2.88 -8.20 26.04
CA GLN A 255 -1.88 -8.35 27.09
C GLN A 255 -0.80 -9.35 26.68
N ARG A 256 0.38 -9.27 27.31
CA ARG A 256 1.50 -10.19 27.09
C ARG A 256 1.05 -11.65 27.13
N ASN A 257 1.52 -12.44 26.16
CA ASN A 257 1.49 -13.89 26.24
C ASN A 257 2.78 -14.37 26.96
N GLU A 258 2.67 -14.72 28.23
CA GLU A 258 3.81 -15.16 29.04
C GLU A 258 4.48 -16.44 28.50
N ASN A 259 3.75 -17.23 27.71
CA ASN A 259 4.22 -18.47 27.11
C ASN A 259 4.61 -18.31 25.63
N TYR A 260 4.91 -17.09 25.19
CA TYR A 260 5.28 -16.88 23.79
C TYR A 260 6.60 -17.59 23.47
N TRP A 261 6.62 -18.30 22.38
CA TRP A 261 7.70 -19.23 22.01
C TRP A 261 8.99 -18.56 21.53
N ARG A 262 8.94 -17.28 21.07
CA ARG A 262 10.13 -16.56 20.61
C ARG A 262 10.88 -15.92 21.76
N THR A 263 12.22 -15.93 21.62
CA THR A 263 13.15 -15.29 22.57
C THR A 263 13.61 -13.94 22.02
N GLY A 264 13.66 -12.93 22.86
CA GLY A 264 14.17 -11.60 22.55
C GLY A 264 15.70 -11.51 22.62
N ALA A 265 16.23 -10.34 22.27
CA ALA A 265 17.68 -10.09 22.29
C ALA A 265 18.30 -10.13 23.70
N ASP A 266 17.48 -10.00 24.74
CA ASP A 266 17.87 -10.13 26.16
C ASP A 266 17.89 -11.59 26.67
N GLY A 267 17.67 -12.57 25.79
CA GLY A 267 17.64 -13.99 26.10
C GLY A 267 16.39 -14.50 26.83
N LYS A 268 15.36 -13.66 27.00
CA LYS A 268 14.08 -14.03 27.66
C LYS A 268 12.96 -14.08 26.64
N PRO A 269 11.81 -14.77 26.94
CA PRO A 269 10.66 -14.79 26.04
C PRO A 269 10.16 -13.38 25.71
N LEU A 270 9.81 -13.14 24.44
CA LEU A 270 9.05 -11.96 23.99
C LEU A 270 7.60 -12.07 24.47
N PRO A 271 6.81 -10.98 24.43
CA PRO A 271 7.16 -9.61 24.08
C PRO A 271 7.81 -8.84 25.25
N TYR A 272 8.38 -7.68 24.96
CA TYR A 272 8.93 -6.82 26.01
C TYR A 272 7.86 -6.01 26.74
N LEU A 273 6.79 -5.57 26.05
CA LEU A 273 5.65 -4.85 26.63
C LEU A 273 4.74 -5.76 27.48
N ASP A 274 4.03 -5.18 28.44
CA ASP A 274 2.96 -5.87 29.18
C ASP A 274 1.67 -5.97 28.38
N GLY A 275 1.44 -5.05 27.43
CA GLY A 275 0.26 -5.04 26.58
C GLY A 275 0.20 -3.85 25.63
N ILE A 276 -0.85 -3.84 24.81
CA ILE A 276 -1.13 -2.80 23.85
C ILE A 276 -2.62 -2.44 23.90
N THR A 277 -2.89 -1.14 23.83
CA THR A 277 -4.23 -0.62 23.60
C THR A 277 -4.29 -0.01 22.20
N TYR A 278 -5.08 -0.59 21.32
CA TYR A 278 -5.40 -0.02 20.01
C TYR A 278 -6.65 0.85 20.17
N ARG A 279 -6.53 2.17 19.98
CA ARG A 279 -7.66 3.11 20.08
C ARG A 279 -8.15 3.48 18.68
N VAL A 280 -9.45 3.39 18.48
CA VAL A 280 -10.09 3.76 17.21
C VAL A 280 -10.35 5.26 17.21
N ILE A 281 -9.63 5.99 16.36
CA ILE A 281 -9.84 7.42 16.12
C ILE A 281 -9.86 7.64 14.61
N ILE A 282 -11.05 7.74 14.06
CA ILE A 282 -11.25 7.83 12.60
C ILE A 282 -10.74 9.17 12.06
N GLU A 283 -10.86 10.24 12.84
CA GLU A 283 -10.50 11.60 12.42
C GLU A 283 -8.99 11.81 12.50
N ALA A 284 -8.33 11.95 11.35
CA ALA A 284 -6.87 12.05 11.25
C ALA A 284 -6.28 13.29 11.98
N THR A 285 -7.02 14.42 12.05
CA THR A 285 -6.58 15.60 12.81
C THR A 285 -6.52 15.30 14.30
N THR A 286 -7.48 14.55 14.81
CA THR A 286 -7.51 14.13 16.21
C THR A 286 -6.35 13.20 16.54
N GLN A 287 -6.07 12.22 15.67
CA GLN A 287 -4.90 11.34 15.83
C GLN A 287 -3.59 12.15 15.90
N PHE A 288 -3.41 13.06 14.95
CA PHE A 288 -2.23 13.92 14.92
C PHE A 288 -2.08 14.78 16.19
N ASN A 289 -3.20 15.33 16.69
CA ASN A 289 -3.21 16.12 17.91
C ASN A 289 -2.89 15.30 19.16
N GLU A 290 -3.35 14.06 19.26
CA GLU A 290 -3.02 13.16 20.38
C GLU A 290 -1.52 12.83 20.44
N LEU A 291 -0.91 12.53 19.29
CA LEU A 291 0.53 12.30 19.22
C LEU A 291 1.31 13.57 19.55
N ARG A 292 0.87 14.73 19.05
CA ARG A 292 1.48 16.01 19.37
C ARG A 292 1.38 16.37 20.85
N ALA A 293 0.33 15.91 21.53
CA ALA A 293 0.15 16.08 22.96
C ALA A 293 0.90 15.02 23.80
N GLY A 294 1.47 13.97 23.16
CA GLY A 294 2.14 12.86 23.86
C GLY A 294 1.19 11.92 24.61
N THR A 295 -0.11 11.90 24.25
CA THR A 295 -1.13 11.03 24.88
C THR A 295 -1.25 9.66 24.22
N SER A 296 -0.56 9.46 23.11
CA SER A 296 -0.50 8.21 22.36
C SER A 296 0.91 7.97 21.87
N ASP A 297 1.24 6.70 21.55
CA ASP A 297 2.60 6.29 21.24
C ASP A 297 2.88 6.14 19.76
N PHE A 298 1.84 5.83 18.98
CA PHE A 298 2.01 5.48 17.59
C PHE A 298 0.76 5.82 16.77
N ALA A 299 0.97 6.42 15.61
CA ALA A 299 0.00 6.47 14.52
C ALA A 299 0.68 6.29 13.17
N GLN A 300 -0.10 5.84 12.20
CA GLN A 300 0.32 5.70 10.81
C GLN A 300 -0.53 6.57 9.89
N ASN A 301 -0.04 6.76 8.66
CA ASN A 301 -0.76 7.51 7.62
C ASN A 301 -1.02 8.97 7.99
N ILE A 302 -0.01 9.63 8.57
CA ILE A 302 -0.02 11.08 8.80
C ILE A 302 -0.23 11.77 7.45
N ARG A 303 -1.21 12.66 7.36
CA ARG A 303 -1.54 13.34 6.09
C ARG A 303 -0.37 14.19 5.61
N GLY A 304 -0.10 14.21 4.31
CA GLY A 304 1.02 14.95 3.71
C GLY A 304 1.13 16.40 4.19
N ARG A 305 -0.01 17.10 4.34
CA ARG A 305 -0.05 18.49 4.87
C ARG A 305 0.40 18.62 6.32
N ASP A 306 0.31 17.56 7.13
CA ASP A 306 0.67 17.56 8.56
C ASP A 306 2.13 17.09 8.77
N VAL A 307 2.77 16.51 7.75
CA VAL A 307 4.15 15.98 7.81
C VAL A 307 5.19 17.03 8.22
N PRO A 308 5.18 18.28 7.70
CA PRO A 308 6.13 19.31 8.16
C PRO A 308 6.03 19.59 9.67
N ALA A 309 4.82 19.58 10.21
CA ALA A 309 4.58 19.76 11.64
C ALA A 309 4.96 18.50 12.44
N ALA A 310 4.69 17.30 11.90
CA ALA A 310 5.07 16.03 12.53
C ALA A 310 6.58 15.91 12.74
N ARG A 311 7.38 16.34 11.77
CA ARG A 311 8.86 16.36 11.84
C ARG A 311 9.42 17.32 12.90
N GLN A 312 8.61 18.23 13.44
CA GLN A 312 9.01 19.20 14.46
C GLN A 312 8.61 18.79 15.89
N ILE A 313 7.94 17.66 16.08
CA ILE A 313 7.51 17.21 17.41
C ILE A 313 8.73 16.66 18.16
N ALA A 314 9.13 17.33 19.24
CA ALA A 314 10.37 17.00 19.95
C ALA A 314 10.35 15.63 20.66
N HIS A 315 9.19 15.17 21.10
CA HIS A 315 9.02 13.90 21.82
C HIS A 315 8.56 12.75 20.92
N ALA A 316 8.55 12.95 19.60
CA ALA A 316 8.23 11.90 18.64
C ALA A 316 9.12 12.01 17.41
N HIS A 317 9.36 10.91 16.73
CA HIS A 317 10.06 10.87 15.45
C HIS A 317 9.12 10.43 14.35
N TYR A 318 9.27 11.10 13.23
CA TYR A 318 8.55 10.81 11.99
C TYR A 318 9.38 9.87 11.13
N LEU A 319 8.78 8.80 10.65
CA LEU A 319 9.42 7.77 9.82
C LEU A 319 8.62 7.56 8.53
N GLU A 320 9.32 7.26 7.45
CA GLU A 320 8.74 6.86 6.17
C GLU A 320 9.16 5.44 5.83
N SER A 321 8.21 4.63 5.36
CA SER A 321 8.49 3.32 4.81
C SER A 321 8.56 3.43 3.29
N PRO A 322 9.70 3.18 2.66
CA PRO A 322 9.81 3.20 1.20
C PRO A 322 9.06 2.05 0.53
N PHE A 323 8.67 1.06 1.32
CA PHE A 323 8.10 -0.21 0.84
C PHE A 323 6.63 -0.42 1.22
N SER A 324 6.02 0.51 1.91
CA SER A 324 4.58 0.58 2.08
C SER A 324 4.10 1.94 1.61
N GLY A 325 2.88 2.02 1.13
CA GLY A 325 2.33 3.27 0.64
C GLY A 325 1.48 3.09 -0.61
N ASN A 326 1.18 4.19 -1.25
CA ASN A 326 0.24 4.22 -2.36
C ASN A 326 0.86 4.82 -3.62
N LYS A 327 0.76 4.09 -4.70
CA LYS A 327 1.04 4.58 -6.06
C LYS A 327 -0.19 5.31 -6.58
N ARG A 328 -0.04 6.52 -7.09
CA ARG A 328 -1.09 7.31 -7.72
C ARG A 328 -0.93 7.22 -9.23
N GLN A 329 -2.03 6.88 -9.91
CA GLN A 329 -2.03 6.51 -11.32
C GLN A 329 -3.29 7.02 -12.02
N TYR A 330 -3.22 7.07 -13.34
CA TYR A 330 -4.39 7.02 -14.22
C TYR A 330 -4.19 5.92 -15.25
N PHE A 331 -5.26 5.50 -15.88
CA PHE A 331 -5.22 4.50 -16.93
C PHE A 331 -6.29 4.75 -18.00
N PHE A 332 -6.08 4.14 -19.16
CA PHE A 332 -6.97 4.27 -20.30
C PHE A 332 -7.80 3.01 -20.51
N ASN A 333 -8.98 3.16 -21.09
CA ASN A 333 -9.83 2.04 -21.48
C ASN A 333 -9.42 1.54 -22.87
N SER A 334 -9.00 0.29 -22.97
CA SER A 334 -8.56 -0.31 -24.23
C SER A 334 -9.70 -0.72 -25.18
N LEU A 335 -10.93 -0.76 -24.68
CA LEU A 335 -12.10 -1.16 -25.45
C LEU A 335 -12.88 0.02 -26.02
N LYS A 336 -12.48 1.25 -25.71
CA LYS A 336 -13.25 2.44 -26.07
C LYS A 336 -12.41 3.50 -26.77
N PRO A 337 -12.96 4.16 -27.79
CA PRO A 337 -12.32 5.33 -28.37
C PRO A 337 -12.21 6.45 -27.32
N PRO A 338 -11.21 7.35 -27.42
CA PRO A 338 -10.25 7.44 -28.52
C PRO A 338 -8.96 6.64 -28.29
N PHE A 339 -8.84 5.87 -27.19
CA PHE A 339 -7.58 5.25 -26.75
C PHE A 339 -7.36 3.85 -27.29
N GLN A 340 -8.38 3.12 -27.69
CA GLN A 340 -8.31 1.75 -28.15
C GLN A 340 -7.13 1.64 -29.14
N ASP A 341 -6.91 1.52 -30.17
CA ASP A 341 -5.77 1.27 -31.04
C ASP A 341 -4.85 2.51 -31.27
N ASN A 342 -4.84 3.48 -30.32
CA ASN A 342 -4.13 4.73 -30.49
C ASN A 342 -3.00 4.95 -29.47
N LEU A 343 -1.86 4.31 -29.71
CA LEU A 343 -0.67 4.44 -28.88
C LEU A 343 -0.16 5.89 -28.81
N ASN A 344 -0.12 6.58 -29.94
CA ASN A 344 0.37 7.97 -30.01
C ASN A 344 -0.45 8.90 -29.13
N LEU A 345 -1.78 8.72 -29.07
CA LEU A 345 -2.62 9.52 -28.19
C LEU A 345 -2.33 9.25 -26.70
N ARG A 346 -2.13 7.99 -26.32
CA ARG A 346 -1.75 7.65 -24.93
C ARG A 346 -0.40 8.26 -24.57
N GLN A 347 0.60 8.15 -25.45
CA GLN A 347 1.91 8.75 -25.28
C GLN A 347 1.86 10.28 -25.20
N ALA A 348 1.00 10.92 -26.00
CA ALA A 348 0.79 12.37 -25.95
C ALA A 348 0.36 12.82 -24.54
N ILE A 349 -0.61 12.14 -23.94
CA ILE A 349 -1.06 12.45 -22.58
C ILE A 349 0.05 12.20 -21.55
N HIS A 350 0.80 11.09 -21.66
CA HIS A 350 1.91 10.81 -20.75
C HIS A 350 3.00 11.90 -20.79
N HIS A 351 3.37 12.37 -21.96
CA HIS A 351 4.34 13.46 -22.12
C HIS A 351 3.81 14.84 -21.69
N ALA A 352 2.49 15.03 -21.66
CA ALA A 352 1.87 16.27 -21.18
C ALA A 352 1.82 16.38 -19.65
N VAL A 353 1.95 15.26 -18.91
CA VAL A 353 1.78 15.21 -17.45
C VAL A 353 3.10 15.46 -16.73
N ASP A 354 3.19 16.60 -16.02
CA ASP A 354 4.30 16.95 -15.13
C ASP A 354 4.12 16.29 -13.77
N ARG A 355 4.76 15.14 -13.59
CA ARG A 355 4.69 14.33 -12.35
C ARG A 355 5.27 15.07 -11.15
N GLU A 356 6.35 15.83 -11.36
CA GLU A 356 6.99 16.59 -10.28
C GLU A 356 6.08 17.69 -9.77
N ALA A 357 5.45 18.44 -10.68
CA ALA A 357 4.49 19.47 -10.31
C ALA A 357 3.30 18.89 -9.53
N ILE A 358 2.78 17.73 -9.97
CA ILE A 358 1.68 17.05 -9.27
C ILE A 358 2.13 16.57 -7.89
N ALA A 359 3.26 15.87 -7.78
CA ALA A 359 3.78 15.38 -6.50
C ALA A 359 4.00 16.52 -5.49
N ARG A 360 4.55 17.65 -5.94
CA ARG A 360 4.70 18.84 -5.07
C ARG A 360 3.36 19.45 -4.65
N ALA A 361 2.42 19.59 -5.57
CA ALA A 361 1.16 20.27 -5.29
C ALA A 361 0.20 19.43 -4.45
N VAL A 362 0.08 18.11 -4.74
CA VAL A 362 -0.86 17.20 -4.08
C VAL A 362 -0.24 16.58 -2.82
N GLY A 363 1.03 16.23 -2.89
CA GLY A 363 1.77 15.63 -1.76
C GLY A 363 2.21 16.63 -0.70
N GLY A 364 2.19 17.96 -0.98
CA GLY A 364 2.61 18.97 -0.02
C GLY A 364 4.09 18.86 0.39
N GLY A 365 4.94 18.30 -0.47
CA GLY A 365 6.36 18.01 -0.17
C GLY A 365 6.57 16.64 0.49
N PHE A 366 5.52 15.81 0.58
CA PHE A 366 5.54 14.43 1.02
C PHE A 366 5.36 13.49 -0.18
N GLY A 367 6.17 12.45 -0.26
CA GLY A 367 6.21 11.56 -1.42
C GLY A 367 7.11 12.07 -2.56
N PHE A 368 7.18 11.33 -3.63
CA PHE A 368 8.06 11.62 -4.76
C PHE A 368 7.44 11.21 -6.11
N PRO A 369 7.86 11.83 -7.23
CA PRO A 369 7.43 11.42 -8.56
C PRO A 369 7.81 9.97 -8.83
N LEU A 370 6.86 9.16 -9.30
CA LEU A 370 7.09 7.75 -9.63
C LEU A 370 6.59 7.47 -11.04
N PRO A 371 7.49 7.31 -12.04
CA PRO A 371 7.07 7.01 -13.41
C PRO A 371 6.91 5.51 -13.69
N TYR A 372 7.06 4.65 -12.69
CA TYR A 372 7.11 3.20 -12.79
C TYR A 372 6.03 2.50 -11.97
N GLU A 373 5.78 1.23 -12.30
CA GLU A 373 4.98 0.33 -11.44
C GLU A 373 5.71 0.03 -10.13
N PHE A 374 7.02 -0.21 -10.20
CA PHE A 374 7.83 -0.60 -9.05
C PHE A 374 8.42 0.61 -8.35
N VAL A 375 8.49 0.56 -7.03
CA VAL A 375 9.09 1.61 -6.20
C VAL A 375 10.58 1.33 -5.96
N PRO A 376 11.41 2.35 -5.72
CA PRO A 376 12.82 2.16 -5.39
C PRO A 376 13.02 1.15 -4.27
N GLY A 377 13.90 0.17 -4.50
CA GLY A 377 14.21 -0.91 -3.54
C GLY A 377 13.28 -2.12 -3.55
N SER A 378 12.16 -2.09 -4.31
CA SER A 378 11.35 -3.28 -4.54
C SER A 378 11.90 -4.13 -5.70
N ILE A 379 11.56 -5.43 -5.69
CA ILE A 379 11.84 -6.29 -6.83
C ILE A 379 11.18 -5.70 -8.10
N GLY A 380 11.88 -5.74 -9.22
CA GLY A 380 11.43 -5.19 -10.50
C GLY A 380 11.76 -3.70 -10.72
N TYR A 381 12.16 -2.96 -9.70
CA TYR A 381 12.60 -1.58 -9.89
C TYR A 381 13.95 -1.52 -10.60
N ASP A 382 13.98 -0.81 -11.72
CA ASP A 382 15.21 -0.46 -12.44
C ASP A 382 15.05 0.95 -13.03
N PRO A 383 15.83 1.95 -12.56
CA PRO A 383 15.77 3.32 -13.06
C PRO A 383 16.30 3.46 -14.49
N ALA A 384 16.95 2.42 -15.06
CA ALA A 384 17.38 2.41 -16.46
C ALA A 384 16.24 2.09 -17.44
N VAL A 385 15.10 1.59 -16.97
CA VAL A 385 13.93 1.39 -17.82
C VAL A 385 13.41 2.75 -18.30
N PRO A 386 13.13 2.95 -19.60
CA PRO A 386 12.57 4.18 -20.10
C PRO A 386 11.25 4.55 -19.45
N TYR A 387 10.94 5.84 -19.39
CA TYR A 387 9.64 6.38 -18.98
C TYR A 387 9.24 7.59 -19.80
N TYR A 388 7.97 7.95 -19.76
CA TYR A 388 7.45 9.14 -20.45
C TYR A 388 7.81 10.40 -19.65
N GLU A 389 8.91 11.06 -19.99
CA GLU A 389 9.30 12.35 -19.40
C GLU A 389 8.27 13.45 -19.73
N PHE A 390 8.12 14.42 -18.85
CA PHE A 390 7.33 15.62 -19.14
C PHE A 390 7.98 16.40 -20.28
N ASN A 391 7.31 16.46 -21.42
CA ASN A 391 7.79 17.15 -22.60
C ASN A 391 6.61 17.60 -23.48
N PRO A 392 6.14 18.86 -23.32
CA PRO A 392 4.99 19.38 -24.06
C PRO A 392 5.16 19.36 -25.57
N ASP A 393 6.38 19.45 -26.09
CA ASP A 393 6.63 19.43 -27.54
C ASP A 393 6.50 18.01 -28.10
N LYS A 394 7.05 17.01 -27.40
CA LYS A 394 6.78 15.59 -27.69
C LYS A 394 5.29 15.28 -27.58
N ALA A 395 4.62 15.81 -26.55
CA ALA A 395 3.19 15.62 -26.38
C ALA A 395 2.38 16.10 -27.58
N ARG A 396 2.69 17.31 -28.11
CA ARG A 396 2.04 17.86 -29.30
C ARG A 396 2.37 17.05 -30.56
N ALA A 397 3.62 16.63 -30.72
CA ALA A 397 4.04 15.80 -31.86
C ALA A 397 3.30 14.44 -31.84
N GLN A 398 3.21 13.77 -30.70
CA GLN A 398 2.46 12.53 -30.57
C GLN A 398 0.96 12.73 -30.78
N LEU A 399 0.39 13.82 -30.27
CA LEU A 399 -1.01 14.16 -30.52
C LEU A 399 -1.30 14.35 -32.00
N GLN A 400 -0.43 15.04 -32.73
CA GLN A 400 -0.55 15.19 -34.16
C GLN A 400 -0.44 13.83 -34.90
N ALA A 401 0.54 13.01 -34.51
CA ALA A 401 0.74 11.66 -35.06
C ALA A 401 -0.42 10.69 -34.73
N SER A 402 -1.19 10.97 -33.70
CA SER A 402 -2.36 10.16 -33.30
C SER A 402 -3.51 10.24 -34.32
N GLY A 403 -3.55 11.28 -35.17
CA GLY A 403 -4.57 11.45 -36.19
C GLY A 403 -5.98 11.76 -35.65
N VAL A 404 -6.13 12.06 -34.38
CA VAL A 404 -7.45 12.36 -33.77
C VAL A 404 -7.97 13.71 -34.27
N THR A 405 -9.28 13.81 -34.46
CA THR A 405 -9.94 15.07 -34.83
C THR A 405 -9.94 16.03 -33.64
N MET A 406 -9.49 17.27 -33.89
CA MET A 406 -9.50 18.32 -32.88
C MET A 406 -10.72 19.24 -33.03
N PRO A 407 -11.25 19.84 -31.96
CA PRO A 407 -10.89 19.62 -30.56
C PRO A 407 -11.26 18.23 -30.05
N LEU A 408 -10.37 17.61 -29.27
CA LEU A 408 -10.63 16.31 -28.65
C LEU A 408 -11.18 16.50 -27.23
N GLU A 409 -12.33 15.93 -26.95
CA GLU A 409 -12.88 15.83 -25.60
C GLU A 409 -12.72 14.41 -25.05
N VAL A 410 -12.22 14.29 -23.84
CA VAL A 410 -12.01 13.02 -23.11
C VAL A 410 -12.69 13.09 -21.75
N ARG A 411 -13.38 12.03 -21.35
CA ARG A 411 -13.96 11.88 -20.01
C ARG A 411 -13.00 11.12 -19.12
N MET A 412 -12.70 11.68 -17.93
CA MET A 412 -11.94 11.01 -16.88
C MET A 412 -12.82 10.77 -15.66
N THR A 413 -13.07 9.49 -15.32
CA THR A 413 -13.80 9.10 -14.11
C THR A 413 -12.83 9.12 -12.92
N VAL A 414 -13.12 9.96 -11.93
CA VAL A 414 -12.25 10.27 -10.81
C VAL A 414 -12.91 9.86 -9.50
N HIS A 415 -12.18 9.14 -8.65
CA HIS A 415 -12.66 8.85 -7.29
C HIS A 415 -12.73 10.15 -6.47
N SER A 416 -13.77 10.33 -5.63
CA SER A 416 -14.04 11.55 -4.85
C SER A 416 -13.04 11.87 -3.74
N ARG A 417 -11.98 11.06 -3.56
CA ARG A 417 -10.89 11.40 -2.62
C ARG A 417 -10.22 12.70 -3.02
N GLU A 418 -9.98 13.56 -2.03
CA GLU A 418 -9.39 14.90 -2.23
C GLU A 418 -8.15 14.88 -3.13
N GLN A 419 -7.19 14.00 -2.85
CA GLN A 419 -5.95 13.90 -3.63
C GLN A 419 -6.17 13.43 -5.07
N ASP A 420 -7.13 12.52 -5.32
CA ASP A 420 -7.45 12.06 -6.67
C ASP A 420 -8.09 13.18 -7.49
N VAL A 421 -8.95 13.99 -6.86
CA VAL A 421 -9.58 15.15 -7.51
C VAL A 421 -8.55 16.24 -7.83
N GLN A 422 -7.69 16.61 -6.86
CA GLN A 422 -6.64 17.59 -7.06
C GLN A 422 -5.67 17.17 -8.16
N GLN A 423 -5.24 15.91 -8.15
CA GLN A 423 -4.39 15.34 -9.19
C GLN A 423 -5.07 15.42 -10.59
N ALA A 424 -6.33 15.02 -10.69
CA ALA A 424 -7.08 15.04 -11.94
C ALA A 424 -7.25 16.47 -12.50
N GLN A 425 -7.49 17.46 -11.63
CA GLN A 425 -7.56 18.88 -12.01
C GLN A 425 -6.24 19.41 -12.56
N LEU A 426 -5.10 18.99 -11.98
CA LEU A 426 -3.78 19.34 -12.53
C LEU A 426 -3.53 18.68 -13.89
N ILE A 427 -3.87 17.41 -14.05
CA ILE A 427 -3.79 16.71 -15.33
C ILE A 427 -4.67 17.42 -16.37
N GLN A 428 -5.90 17.80 -16.01
CA GLN A 428 -6.82 18.55 -16.88
C GLN A 428 -6.16 19.83 -17.42
N GLN A 429 -5.57 20.64 -16.53
CA GLN A 429 -4.88 21.87 -16.92
C GLN A 429 -3.65 21.62 -17.81
N MET A 430 -2.96 20.51 -17.62
CA MET A 430 -1.77 20.14 -18.39
C MET A 430 -2.14 19.67 -19.79
N VAL A 431 -3.14 18.81 -19.93
CA VAL A 431 -3.56 18.32 -21.26
C VAL A 431 -4.34 19.35 -22.07
N ASP A 432 -4.98 20.33 -21.40
CA ASP A 432 -5.59 21.49 -22.07
C ASP A 432 -4.56 22.30 -22.85
N LYS A 433 -3.33 22.45 -22.33
CA LYS A 433 -2.22 23.15 -23.02
C LYS A 433 -1.78 22.51 -24.33
N ILE A 434 -2.13 21.26 -24.57
CA ILE A 434 -1.90 20.58 -25.85
C ILE A 434 -3.18 20.42 -26.67
N GLY A 435 -4.32 21.00 -26.22
CA GLY A 435 -5.58 21.06 -26.97
C GLY A 435 -6.55 19.91 -26.63
N ILE A 436 -6.30 19.10 -25.61
CA ILE A 436 -7.22 18.06 -25.17
C ILE A 436 -8.08 18.59 -24.03
N LYS A 437 -9.39 18.63 -24.22
CA LYS A 437 -10.34 19.00 -23.18
C LYS A 437 -10.69 17.78 -22.34
N LEU A 438 -10.21 17.73 -21.09
CA LEU A 438 -10.49 16.65 -20.15
C LEU A 438 -11.71 17.01 -19.30
N ASN A 439 -12.79 16.24 -19.43
CA ASN A 439 -14.00 16.40 -18.64
C ASN A 439 -13.96 15.46 -17.42
N LEU A 440 -13.89 16.03 -16.20
CA LEU A 440 -13.77 15.26 -14.98
C LEU A 440 -15.15 14.83 -14.48
N GLU A 441 -15.34 13.53 -14.28
CA GLU A 441 -16.51 12.93 -13.66
C GLU A 441 -16.13 12.42 -12.28
N VAL A 442 -16.36 13.23 -11.25
CA VAL A 442 -16.02 12.88 -9.86
C VAL A 442 -17.17 12.06 -9.26
N VAL A 443 -16.85 10.85 -8.78
CA VAL A 443 -17.83 9.90 -8.24
C VAL A 443 -17.36 9.26 -6.94
N GLU A 444 -18.29 8.87 -6.08
CA GLU A 444 -18.03 8.15 -4.85
C GLU A 444 -17.49 6.73 -5.11
N ARG A 445 -16.84 6.13 -4.11
CA ARG A 445 -16.13 4.85 -4.22
C ARG A 445 -16.98 3.72 -4.82
N VAL A 446 -18.23 3.60 -4.39
CA VAL A 446 -19.15 2.54 -4.87
C VAL A 446 -19.50 2.80 -6.34
N ALA A 447 -19.84 4.03 -6.68
CA ALA A 447 -20.17 4.42 -8.05
C ALA A 447 -18.96 4.33 -8.98
N TRP A 448 -17.76 4.65 -8.50
CA TRP A 448 -16.51 4.44 -9.26
C TRP A 448 -16.33 2.95 -9.58
N GLY A 449 -16.50 2.08 -8.57
CA GLY A 449 -16.41 0.64 -8.77
C GLY A 449 -17.43 0.12 -9.78
N GLU A 450 -18.67 0.57 -9.68
CA GLU A 450 -19.74 0.18 -10.62
C GLU A 450 -19.40 0.61 -12.05
N LYS A 451 -19.09 1.90 -12.28
CA LYS A 451 -18.78 2.43 -13.62
C LYS A 451 -17.53 1.82 -14.23
N VAL A 452 -16.42 1.78 -13.47
CA VAL A 452 -15.11 1.41 -13.99
C VAL A 452 -14.93 -0.11 -14.05
N ARG A 453 -15.27 -0.82 -12.95
CA ARG A 453 -15.03 -2.27 -12.86
C ARG A 453 -16.10 -3.11 -13.55
N ILE A 454 -17.37 -2.77 -13.34
CA ILE A 454 -18.50 -3.60 -13.76
C ILE A 454 -18.97 -3.20 -15.15
N GLN A 455 -19.33 -1.92 -15.34
CA GLN A 455 -19.92 -1.44 -16.59
C GLN A 455 -18.88 -1.11 -17.66
N ASN A 456 -17.58 -0.96 -17.28
CA ASN A 456 -16.52 -0.49 -18.18
C ASN A 456 -16.90 0.84 -18.88
N ASP A 457 -17.61 1.74 -18.14
CA ASP A 457 -18.11 3.02 -18.65
C ASP A 457 -17.15 4.16 -18.27
N PHE A 458 -16.00 4.22 -18.92
CA PHE A 458 -15.00 5.28 -18.79
C PHE A 458 -14.13 5.35 -20.04
N GLN A 459 -13.40 6.46 -20.24
CA GLN A 459 -12.32 6.59 -21.23
C GLN A 459 -10.96 6.64 -20.55
N MET A 460 -10.82 7.49 -19.54
CA MET A 460 -9.74 7.48 -18.55
C MET A 460 -10.32 7.30 -17.15
N ALA A 461 -9.52 6.77 -16.23
CA ALA A 461 -9.91 6.74 -14.82
C ALA A 461 -8.70 6.94 -13.90
N SER A 462 -8.93 7.52 -12.71
CA SER A 462 -7.94 7.59 -11.64
C SER A 462 -7.82 6.25 -10.93
N ARG A 463 -6.62 5.91 -10.47
CA ARG A 463 -6.35 4.72 -9.65
C ARG A 463 -5.39 5.05 -8.52
N GLN A 464 -5.61 4.39 -7.39
CA GLN A 464 -4.64 4.23 -6.33
C GLN A 464 -4.39 2.73 -6.15
N SER A 465 -3.14 2.32 -6.08
CA SER A 465 -2.75 0.96 -5.70
C SER A 465 -1.64 1.00 -4.65
N GLY A 466 -1.64 0.03 -3.75
CA GLY A 466 -0.58 -0.10 -2.78
C GLY A 466 0.69 -0.73 -3.38
N VAL A 467 1.75 -0.72 -2.59
CA VAL A 467 2.95 -1.50 -2.89
C VAL A 467 2.80 -2.88 -2.28
N GLN A 468 3.15 -3.90 -3.04
CA GLN A 468 3.22 -5.28 -2.57
C GLN A 468 4.69 -5.66 -2.36
N VAL A 469 4.97 -6.46 -1.34
CA VAL A 469 6.32 -7.03 -1.14
C VAL A 469 6.68 -7.98 -2.28
N ASP A 470 5.70 -8.72 -2.75
CA ASP A 470 5.74 -9.48 -3.98
C ASP A 470 4.68 -8.94 -4.95
N PRO A 471 5.07 -8.41 -6.09
CA PRO A 471 4.13 -7.75 -7.00
C PRO A 471 3.32 -8.73 -7.86
N THR A 472 3.65 -10.02 -7.89
CA THR A 472 3.12 -10.99 -8.86
C THR A 472 1.60 -11.04 -8.86
N ASP A 473 0.99 -11.28 -7.70
CA ASP A 473 -0.47 -11.43 -7.63
C ASP A 473 -1.20 -10.12 -7.99
N ASP A 474 -0.69 -8.96 -7.53
CA ASP A 474 -1.28 -7.66 -7.91
C ASP A 474 -1.16 -7.37 -9.41
N LEU A 475 -0.02 -7.73 -10.01
CA LEU A 475 0.19 -7.58 -11.44
C LEU A 475 -0.70 -8.54 -12.25
N LEU A 476 -0.79 -9.80 -11.85
CA LEU A 476 -1.66 -10.77 -12.52
C LEU A 476 -3.13 -10.36 -12.46
N VAL A 477 -3.65 -9.95 -11.28
CA VAL A 477 -5.04 -9.47 -11.19
C VAL A 477 -5.28 -8.13 -11.90
N THR A 478 -4.21 -7.37 -12.16
CA THR A 478 -4.28 -6.08 -12.88
C THR A 478 -4.20 -6.26 -14.39
N TRP A 479 -3.38 -7.20 -14.90
CA TRP A 479 -3.05 -7.29 -16.32
C TRP A 479 -3.60 -8.54 -17.01
N ALA A 480 -3.91 -9.63 -16.28
CA ALA A 480 -4.49 -10.81 -16.88
C ALA A 480 -5.94 -10.59 -17.32
N GLU A 481 -6.34 -11.22 -18.41
CA GLU A 481 -7.73 -11.21 -18.85
C GLU A 481 -8.64 -11.80 -17.76
N GLY A 482 -9.72 -11.11 -17.44
CA GLY A 482 -10.62 -11.51 -16.36
C GLY A 482 -10.10 -11.25 -14.94
N GLY A 483 -8.92 -10.65 -14.79
CA GLY A 483 -8.39 -10.23 -13.49
C GLY A 483 -9.29 -9.20 -12.80
N ASN A 484 -9.43 -9.33 -11.49
CA ASN A 484 -10.35 -8.50 -10.69
C ASN A 484 -10.04 -6.99 -10.74
N SER A 485 -8.82 -6.62 -11.10
CA SER A 485 -8.34 -5.24 -11.23
C SER A 485 -7.95 -4.87 -12.66
N ALA A 486 -8.20 -5.74 -13.64
CA ALA A 486 -7.92 -5.50 -15.06
C ALA A 486 -8.96 -4.55 -15.70
N TYR A 487 -9.21 -3.40 -15.07
CA TYR A 487 -10.25 -2.45 -15.49
C TYR A 487 -9.99 -1.85 -16.87
N HIS A 488 -8.72 -1.69 -17.23
CA HIS A 488 -8.29 -1.14 -18.52
C HIS A 488 -8.57 -2.09 -19.71
N ARG A 489 -8.76 -3.40 -19.45
CA ARG A 489 -9.04 -4.46 -20.45
C ARG A 489 -7.97 -4.58 -21.55
N ALA A 490 -6.76 -4.09 -21.33
CA ALA A 490 -5.69 -4.15 -22.32
C ALA A 490 -5.03 -5.53 -22.31
N HIS A 491 -4.78 -6.05 -23.50
CA HIS A 491 -3.89 -7.17 -23.72
C HIS A 491 -2.50 -6.61 -24.10
N VAL A 492 -1.47 -7.03 -23.39
CA VAL A 492 -0.08 -6.69 -23.66
C VAL A 492 0.67 -7.98 -24.01
N PRO A 493 1.06 -8.16 -25.28
CA PRO A 493 1.72 -9.40 -25.72
C PRO A 493 2.97 -9.71 -24.88
N GLY A 494 3.11 -10.95 -24.43
CA GLY A 494 4.25 -11.42 -23.63
C GLY A 494 4.23 -11.03 -22.15
N LEU A 495 3.45 -10.03 -21.72
CA LEU A 495 3.48 -9.56 -20.34
C LEU A 495 3.02 -10.64 -19.35
N ILE A 496 1.91 -11.29 -19.61
CA ILE A 496 1.36 -12.33 -18.72
C ILE A 496 2.30 -13.54 -18.65
N ASP A 497 2.87 -13.94 -19.76
CA ASP A 497 3.85 -15.05 -19.80
C ASP A 497 5.10 -14.69 -18.98
N THR A 498 5.61 -13.46 -19.12
CA THR A 498 6.74 -12.95 -18.33
C THR A 498 6.43 -12.92 -16.83
N LEU A 499 5.21 -12.50 -16.43
CA LEU A 499 4.77 -12.51 -15.03
C LEU A 499 4.65 -13.93 -14.48
N HIS A 500 4.15 -14.88 -15.25
CA HIS A 500 4.11 -16.30 -14.85
C HIS A 500 5.51 -16.91 -14.72
N GLN A 501 6.45 -16.54 -15.62
CA GLN A 501 7.84 -16.94 -15.48
C GLN A 501 8.48 -16.36 -14.23
N ALA A 502 8.22 -15.07 -13.93
CA ALA A 502 8.70 -14.43 -12.69
C ALA A 502 8.11 -15.08 -11.43
N ASP A 503 6.84 -15.53 -11.48
CA ASP A 503 6.22 -16.25 -10.36
C ASP A 503 6.82 -17.65 -10.17
N ALA A 504 7.18 -18.32 -11.25
CA ALA A 504 7.78 -19.66 -11.20
C ALA A 504 9.26 -19.66 -10.79
N GLU A 505 9.92 -18.50 -10.81
CA GLU A 505 11.37 -18.38 -10.56
C GLU A 505 11.64 -18.09 -9.08
N TYR A 506 12.44 -18.94 -8.43
CA TYR A 506 12.85 -18.80 -7.03
C TYR A 506 14.22 -18.13 -6.86
N ASP A 507 15.02 -18.02 -7.92
CA ASP A 507 16.28 -17.27 -7.91
C ASP A 507 15.98 -15.76 -7.97
N ALA A 508 16.41 -15.02 -6.96
CA ALA A 508 16.09 -13.60 -6.81
C ALA A 508 16.60 -12.74 -7.98
N ALA A 509 17.80 -13.02 -8.52
CA ALA A 509 18.38 -12.23 -9.60
C ALA A 509 17.66 -12.46 -10.93
N LYS A 510 17.33 -13.71 -11.24
CA LYS A 510 16.56 -14.04 -12.44
C LYS A 510 15.15 -13.49 -12.35
N ARG A 511 14.53 -13.57 -11.17
CA ARG A 511 13.21 -13.02 -10.90
C ARG A 511 13.18 -11.50 -11.06
N GLN A 512 14.21 -10.79 -10.55
CA GLN A 512 14.40 -9.36 -10.77
C GLN A 512 14.45 -9.02 -12.27
N ALA A 513 15.21 -9.77 -13.06
CA ALA A 513 15.33 -9.53 -14.49
C ALA A 513 13.99 -9.70 -15.24
N LEU A 514 13.18 -10.68 -14.85
CA LEU A 514 11.85 -10.90 -15.41
C LEU A 514 10.88 -9.77 -15.06
N PHE A 515 10.90 -9.25 -13.84
CA PHE A 515 10.09 -8.09 -13.49
C PHE A 515 10.54 -6.81 -14.19
N VAL A 516 11.84 -6.61 -14.41
CA VAL A 516 12.37 -5.51 -15.23
C VAL A 516 11.86 -5.61 -16.67
N GLU A 517 11.82 -6.82 -17.24
CA GLU A 517 11.25 -7.05 -18.56
C GLU A 517 9.74 -6.76 -18.58
N ALA A 518 8.99 -7.22 -17.58
CA ALA A 518 7.58 -6.88 -17.44
C ALA A 518 7.35 -5.36 -17.37
N GLN A 519 8.21 -4.62 -16.65
CA GLN A 519 8.14 -3.15 -16.58
C GLN A 519 8.34 -2.49 -17.96
N LYS A 520 9.25 -3.02 -18.79
CA LYS A 520 9.44 -2.52 -20.18
C LYS A 520 8.19 -2.73 -21.02
N LEU A 521 7.61 -3.93 -20.98
CA LEU A 521 6.37 -4.25 -21.68
C LEU A 521 5.20 -3.33 -21.25
N MET A 522 5.08 -3.08 -19.93
CA MET A 522 4.08 -2.14 -19.41
C MET A 522 4.33 -0.71 -19.92
N TYR A 523 5.58 -0.24 -19.92
CA TYR A 523 5.95 1.06 -20.46
C TYR A 523 5.60 1.18 -21.95
N GLU A 524 6.02 0.24 -22.78
CA GLU A 524 5.78 0.24 -24.22
C GLU A 524 4.29 0.24 -24.56
N SER A 525 3.47 -0.38 -23.72
CA SER A 525 2.02 -0.45 -23.92
C SER A 525 1.31 0.89 -23.68
N ALA A 526 1.86 1.77 -22.86
CA ALA A 526 1.32 3.07 -22.49
C ALA A 526 -0.11 3.06 -21.91
N TRP A 527 -0.55 1.97 -21.28
CA TRP A 527 -1.91 1.90 -20.74
C TRP A 527 -2.07 2.56 -19.37
N PHE A 528 -0.98 2.65 -18.58
CA PHE A 528 -0.96 3.28 -17.26
C PHE A 528 -0.05 4.52 -17.24
N GLY A 529 -0.55 5.60 -16.65
CA GLY A 529 0.25 6.76 -16.28
C GLY A 529 0.55 6.73 -14.78
N TYR A 530 1.74 6.28 -14.42
CA TYR A 530 2.25 6.36 -13.06
C TYR A 530 2.67 7.79 -12.77
N ILE A 531 2.27 8.36 -11.63
CA ILE A 531 2.44 9.78 -11.37
C ILE A 531 3.36 10.02 -10.18
N TRP A 532 2.95 9.57 -9.00
CA TRP A 532 3.73 9.76 -7.80
C TRP A 532 3.43 8.68 -6.77
N PHE A 533 4.35 8.52 -5.85
CA PHE A 533 4.28 7.60 -4.74
C PHE A 533 4.11 8.37 -3.43
N GLU A 534 3.14 7.95 -2.65
CA GLU A 534 2.88 8.40 -1.29
C GLU A 534 3.38 7.31 -0.33
N PRO A 535 4.59 7.44 0.27
CA PRO A 535 5.12 6.43 1.18
C PRO A 535 4.20 6.24 2.38
N GLY A 536 4.12 5.02 2.90
CA GLY A 536 3.58 4.79 4.23
C GLY A 536 4.42 5.54 5.25
N ASN A 537 3.79 6.14 6.22
CA ASN A 537 4.50 6.93 7.21
C ASN A 537 3.96 6.69 8.61
N PHE A 538 4.81 6.95 9.58
CA PHE A 538 4.55 6.70 10.98
C PHE A 538 5.04 7.89 11.83
N LEU A 539 4.30 8.17 12.88
CA LEU A 539 4.74 9.06 13.96
C LEU A 539 4.79 8.24 15.24
N VAL A 540 5.98 8.14 15.82
CA VAL A 540 6.29 7.24 16.93
C VAL A 540 6.81 8.06 18.09
N HIS A 541 6.20 7.94 19.28
CA HIS A 541 6.70 8.60 20.49
C HIS A 541 8.10 8.08 20.85
N ASN A 542 9.02 8.97 21.22
CA ASN A 542 10.42 8.64 21.48
C ASN A 542 10.60 7.58 22.59
N ARG A 543 9.62 7.43 23.49
CA ARG A 543 9.67 6.37 24.51
C ARG A 543 9.52 4.95 23.93
N ILE A 544 8.95 4.79 22.72
CA ILE A 544 8.86 3.50 22.04
C ILE A 544 10.19 3.22 21.34
N GLN A 545 10.80 2.13 21.73
CA GLN A 545 12.06 1.61 21.18
C GLN A 545 11.82 0.26 20.50
N GLY A 546 12.77 -0.19 19.65
CA GLY A 546 12.65 -1.46 18.92
C GLY A 546 11.70 -1.41 17.72
N PHE A 547 11.16 -0.24 17.39
CA PHE A 547 10.31 -0.07 16.20
C PHE A 547 11.14 -0.30 14.92
N PRO A 548 10.74 -1.24 14.04
CA PRO A 548 11.45 -1.46 12.78
C PRO A 548 11.11 -0.34 11.79
N ALA A 549 12.10 0.41 11.38
CA ALA A 549 11.93 1.54 10.47
C ALA A 549 11.59 1.17 9.01
N ALA A 550 11.49 -0.12 8.69
CA ALA A 550 11.26 -0.56 7.32
C ALA A 550 10.27 -1.72 7.31
N TRP A 551 9.30 -1.73 6.41
CA TRP A 551 8.37 -2.82 6.13
C TRP A 551 7.25 -3.15 7.12
N GLY A 552 6.10 -3.15 6.58
CA GLY A 552 4.79 -3.76 6.73
C GLY A 552 4.43 -4.59 7.96
N SER A 553 5.36 -5.15 8.70
CA SER A 553 5.11 -5.78 9.99
C SER A 553 5.55 -4.84 11.09
N LEU A 554 4.64 -4.42 11.94
CA LEU A 554 4.94 -3.54 13.08
C LEU A 554 5.83 -4.22 14.12
N ARG A 555 5.85 -5.57 14.16
CA ARG A 555 6.64 -6.39 15.09
C ARG A 555 6.53 -5.94 16.55
N GLU A 556 5.33 -5.69 17.01
CA GLU A 556 5.02 -5.15 18.35
C GLU A 556 5.62 -5.99 19.49
N ALA A 557 5.93 -7.27 19.23
CA ALA A 557 6.63 -8.14 20.18
C ALA A 557 8.01 -7.59 20.59
N GLU A 558 8.66 -6.85 19.69
CA GLU A 558 10.03 -6.33 19.84
C GLU A 558 10.04 -4.88 20.34
N TRP A 559 8.87 -4.26 20.54
CA TRP A 559 8.77 -2.92 21.11
C TRP A 559 8.97 -2.92 22.61
N TRP A 560 9.68 -1.93 23.11
CA TRP A 560 9.82 -1.70 24.53
C TRP A 560 9.75 -0.21 24.87
N ILE A 561 9.43 0.11 26.12
CA ILE A 561 9.28 1.49 26.57
C ILE A 561 10.52 1.92 27.34
N ASP A 562 11.10 3.03 26.93
CA ASP A 562 12.10 3.73 27.72
C ASP A 562 11.41 4.78 28.62
N PRO A 563 11.32 4.57 29.93
CA PRO A 563 10.65 5.49 30.83
C PRO A 563 11.48 6.75 31.13
N SER A 564 12.71 6.85 30.62
CA SER A 564 13.59 8.01 30.81
C SER A 564 13.43 9.09 29.73
N VAL A 565 12.62 8.79 28.70
CA VAL A 565 12.39 9.69 27.55
C VAL A 565 11.00 10.32 27.63
#